data_97d8108bd67c246faf3ce66a7fb903b2
#
_entry.id   97d8108bd67c246faf3ce66a7fb903b2
#
_cell.length_a   1.000
_cell.length_b   1.000
_cell.length_c   1.000
_cell.angle_alpha   90.00
_cell.angle_beta   90.00
_cell.angle_gamma   90.00
#
_symmetry.space_group_name_H-M   'P 1'
#
loop_
_entity.id
_entity.type
_entity.pdbx_description
1 polymer ?
#
loop_
_entity_poly.entity_id
_entity_poly.type
_entity_poly.pdbx_seq_one_letter_code
_entity_poly.pdbx_strand_id
1 'polypeptide(L)'
;MKNGKIKMKNGRCVAFVVLLLGMALNLCFASTCRIERIEWDGKHSDFDELTMGGVVGAPCNAWRAAKDKLLRYYEDHGFLGAKLQVDVDSAGVMRCRFDRGSAWVWAEPENLDSGATDIEVFRQLTGIEIDGPVSLSDLERSDSKLARLGYYDKTADVRLYRDPVRNRVIPAYSMRAASISYAEGLLTYSSDENVWDGHVDLSLFNILGTGRDLRLEGYSQNDARRLEGSYRERFIFGTSWDVVVRGFFEDDSLSRNSRLEVGVSRNVGFNFEVSAFVGIGNDEKSSTFELSYVSLDRSFLPRRGTSLDVSLAWMMDRPDSLDSYLRLESSFVHYVPVWKNFIARYSAAAGTMLPSGGSFAREDMFSLGGMNSFKGMMYGFTRTRAYGFSQAALLWQDGYDLSIELFYQPGLYRRMAPFHGWAREHDYGIGFTQYRKSWSFSIYYALRNGCDYLDGVLGFGAKTLF
;
A
#
# COMPACT_ATOMS: atom_id res chain seq x y z
N MET A 1 3.16 74.34 -16.40
CA MET A 1 4.19 74.09 -17.47
C MET A 1 5.31 73.24 -16.96
N LYS A 2 5.39 72.00 -17.41
CA LYS A 2 6.64 71.23 -17.62
C LYS A 2 6.27 69.89 -18.26
N ASN A 3 6.66 69.76 -19.52
CA ASN A 3 6.47 68.58 -20.37
C ASN A 3 7.33 67.43 -19.86
N GLY A 4 6.73 66.26 -19.59
CA GLY A 4 7.42 65.00 -19.36
C GLY A 4 7.22 64.08 -20.57
N LYS A 5 8.26 63.93 -21.38
CA LYS A 5 8.32 63.04 -22.54
C LYS A 5 8.30 61.57 -22.08
N ILE A 6 7.30 60.80 -22.52
CA ILE A 6 7.27 59.35 -22.43
C ILE A 6 8.20 58.78 -23.51
N LYS A 7 9.31 58.26 -23.12
CA LYS A 7 10.21 57.43 -23.96
C LYS A 7 9.69 56.01 -24.03
N MET A 8 8.98 55.67 -25.08
CA MET A 8 8.66 54.26 -25.37
C MET A 8 9.95 53.51 -25.74
N LYS A 9 10.26 52.47 -24.96
CA LYS A 9 11.37 51.52 -25.24
C LYS A 9 10.92 50.55 -26.31
N ASN A 10 11.24 50.81 -27.57
CA ASN A 10 11.01 49.94 -28.75
C ASN A 10 11.89 48.66 -28.76
N GLY A 11 12.64 48.34 -27.72
CA GLY A 11 13.53 47.17 -27.69
C GLY A 11 12.88 45.83 -27.33
N ARG A 12 11.70 45.83 -26.72
CA ARG A 12 11.07 44.59 -26.29
C ARG A 12 10.20 43.92 -27.36
N CYS A 13 9.63 44.66 -28.30
CA CYS A 13 8.87 44.09 -29.41
C CYS A 13 9.76 43.42 -30.43
N VAL A 14 10.94 43.95 -30.71
CA VAL A 14 11.89 43.35 -31.67
C VAL A 14 12.44 42.04 -31.13
N ALA A 15 12.75 41.94 -29.83
CA ALA A 15 13.21 40.70 -29.20
C ALA A 15 12.15 39.58 -29.20
N PHE A 16 10.87 39.93 -29.03
CA PHE A 16 9.77 38.97 -29.08
C PHE A 16 9.49 38.43 -30.50
N VAL A 17 9.57 39.33 -31.51
CA VAL A 17 9.43 38.94 -32.93
C VAL A 17 10.60 38.09 -33.41
N VAL A 18 11.83 38.37 -32.96
CA VAL A 18 13.01 37.56 -33.27
C VAL A 18 12.95 36.20 -32.58
N LEU A 19 12.41 36.12 -31.35
CA LEU A 19 12.20 34.84 -30.65
C LEU A 19 11.10 34.01 -31.30
N LEU A 20 10.00 34.63 -31.75
CA LEU A 20 8.93 33.95 -32.49
C LEU A 20 9.36 33.52 -33.88
N LEU A 21 10.16 34.34 -34.60
CA LEU A 21 10.77 33.96 -35.86
C LEU A 21 11.85 32.88 -35.68
N GLY A 22 12.62 32.90 -34.59
CA GLY A 22 13.56 31.83 -34.23
C GLY A 22 12.87 30.51 -33.89
N MET A 23 11.72 30.56 -33.21
CA MET A 23 10.89 29.37 -32.99
C MET A 23 10.20 28.87 -34.23
N ALA A 24 9.70 29.76 -35.10
CA ALA A 24 9.12 29.39 -36.40
C ALA A 24 10.16 28.85 -37.39
N LEU A 25 11.38 29.36 -37.38
CA LEU A 25 12.49 28.82 -38.20
C LEU A 25 13.02 27.47 -37.68
N ASN A 26 12.99 27.22 -36.36
CA ASN A 26 13.27 25.89 -35.80
C ASN A 26 12.16 24.87 -36.09
N LEU A 27 10.92 25.30 -36.30
CA LEU A 27 9.81 24.43 -36.72
C LEU A 27 9.85 24.11 -38.24
N CYS A 28 10.55 24.89 -39.07
CA CYS A 28 10.66 24.65 -40.51
C CYS A 28 11.84 23.72 -40.93
N PHE A 29 12.74 23.38 -40.00
CA PHE A 29 13.83 22.43 -40.29
C PHE A 29 13.73 21.12 -39.47
N ALA A 30 12.57 20.79 -38.92
CA ALA A 30 12.30 19.43 -38.51
C ALA A 30 12.22 18.59 -39.80
N SER A 31 13.30 17.93 -40.14
CA SER A 31 13.31 16.96 -41.22
C SER A 31 12.12 16.03 -41.07
N THR A 32 11.25 15.98 -42.07
CA THR A 32 10.06 15.12 -42.11
C THR A 32 10.44 13.64 -42.30
N CYS A 33 11.60 13.23 -41.78
CA CYS A 33 12.00 11.83 -41.82
C CYS A 33 10.95 10.99 -41.10
N ARG A 34 10.33 10.05 -41.83
CA ARG A 34 9.42 9.05 -41.34
C ARG A 34 9.96 7.66 -41.58
N ILE A 35 9.67 6.73 -40.74
CA ILE A 35 10.04 5.32 -40.93
C ILE A 35 9.05 4.74 -41.92
N GLU A 36 9.56 4.41 -43.15
CA GLU A 36 8.77 3.85 -44.24
C GLU A 36 8.60 2.33 -44.07
N ARG A 37 9.69 1.65 -43.70
CA ARG A 37 9.70 0.20 -43.52
C ARG A 37 10.81 -0.23 -42.56
N ILE A 38 10.71 -1.47 -42.11
CA ILE A 38 11.69 -2.12 -41.24
C ILE A 38 12.29 -3.31 -41.96
N GLU A 39 13.60 -3.41 -41.91
CA GLU A 39 14.38 -4.54 -42.43
C GLU A 39 15.13 -5.18 -41.28
N TRP A 40 14.97 -6.49 -41.11
CA TRP A 40 15.64 -7.24 -40.06
C TRP A 40 16.88 -7.93 -40.60
N ASP A 41 18.01 -7.73 -39.94
CA ASP A 41 19.25 -8.45 -40.17
C ASP A 41 19.40 -9.55 -39.12
N GLY A 42 19.07 -10.79 -39.51
CA GLY A 42 19.13 -11.96 -38.63
C GLY A 42 17.79 -12.46 -38.12
N LYS A 43 17.86 -13.38 -37.15
CA LYS A 43 16.67 -13.99 -36.55
C LYS A 43 15.99 -13.02 -35.60
N HIS A 44 14.69 -12.89 -35.74
CA HIS A 44 13.79 -12.13 -34.86
C HIS A 44 12.52 -12.94 -34.60
N SER A 45 11.74 -12.54 -33.61
CA SER A 45 10.46 -13.16 -33.28
C SER A 45 9.28 -12.30 -33.78
N ASP A 46 8.09 -12.90 -33.82
CA ASP A 46 6.85 -12.17 -34.15
C ASP A 46 6.60 -11.01 -33.18
N PHE A 47 7.02 -11.17 -31.91
CA PHE A 47 6.92 -10.10 -30.91
C PHE A 47 7.87 -8.93 -31.23
N ASP A 48 9.08 -9.20 -31.70
CA ASP A 48 10.04 -8.16 -32.11
C ASP A 48 9.48 -7.36 -33.27
N GLU A 49 8.97 -8.07 -34.28
CA GLU A 49 8.35 -7.48 -35.46
C GLU A 49 7.13 -6.64 -35.10
N LEU A 50 6.23 -7.15 -34.24
CA LEU A 50 5.05 -6.42 -33.77
C LEU A 50 5.44 -5.17 -32.98
N THR A 51 6.42 -5.28 -32.08
CA THR A 51 6.82 -4.16 -31.21
C THR A 51 7.51 -3.05 -32.01
N MET A 52 8.41 -3.40 -32.91
CA MET A 52 9.10 -2.43 -33.76
C MET A 52 8.22 -1.99 -34.91
N GLY A 53 7.34 -2.85 -35.45
CA GLY A 53 6.37 -2.53 -36.49
C GLY A 53 5.46 -1.36 -36.17
N GLY A 54 5.13 -1.17 -34.91
CA GLY A 54 4.34 -0.03 -34.43
C GLY A 54 4.93 1.35 -34.67
N VAL A 55 6.21 1.46 -35.10
CA VAL A 55 6.82 2.76 -35.39
C VAL A 55 6.81 3.10 -36.90
N VAL A 56 6.31 2.23 -37.78
CA VAL A 56 6.15 2.52 -39.21
C VAL A 56 5.17 3.68 -39.38
N GLY A 57 5.55 4.65 -40.20
CA GLY A 57 4.82 5.92 -40.37
C GLY A 57 5.12 7.00 -39.33
N ALA A 58 5.82 6.66 -38.25
CA ALA A 58 6.21 7.60 -37.20
C ALA A 58 7.50 8.36 -37.52
N PRO A 59 7.82 9.47 -36.84
CA PRO A 59 9.09 10.17 -36.96
C PRO A 59 10.30 9.25 -36.75
N CYS A 60 11.41 9.50 -37.48
CA CYS A 60 12.61 8.65 -37.44
C CYS A 60 13.25 8.44 -36.04
N ASN A 61 12.86 9.16 -35.02
CA ASN A 61 13.34 8.99 -33.65
C ASN A 61 12.39 8.15 -32.76
N ALA A 62 11.21 7.79 -33.25
CA ALA A 62 10.19 7.07 -32.49
C ALA A 62 10.62 5.64 -32.08
N TRP A 63 11.55 5.02 -32.81
CA TRP A 63 12.05 3.68 -32.53
C TRP A 63 12.74 3.56 -31.17
N ARG A 64 13.19 4.67 -30.54
CA ARG A 64 13.89 4.62 -29.25
C ARG A 64 12.98 4.05 -28.15
N ALA A 65 11.75 4.55 -28.05
CA ALA A 65 10.80 4.06 -27.08
C ALA A 65 10.39 2.59 -27.33
N ALA A 66 10.24 2.19 -28.62
CA ALA A 66 9.96 0.81 -28.98
C ALA A 66 11.14 -0.11 -28.66
N LYS A 67 12.37 0.34 -28.92
CA LYS A 67 13.59 -0.36 -28.52
C LYS A 67 13.66 -0.59 -27.01
N ASP A 68 13.44 0.46 -26.20
CA ASP A 68 13.50 0.36 -24.75
C ASP A 68 12.44 -0.63 -24.23
N LYS A 69 11.24 -0.61 -24.80
CA LYS A 69 10.18 -1.58 -24.49
C LYS A 69 10.59 -3.01 -24.85
N LEU A 70 11.18 -3.21 -26.02
CA LEU A 70 11.63 -4.51 -26.48
C LEU A 70 12.76 -5.06 -25.60
N LEU A 71 13.78 -4.25 -25.30
CA LEU A 71 14.89 -4.66 -24.47
C LEU A 71 14.42 -4.99 -23.06
N ARG A 72 13.53 -4.18 -22.45
CA ARG A 72 12.95 -4.47 -21.12
C ARG A 72 12.17 -5.78 -21.12
N TYR A 73 11.41 -6.07 -22.17
CA TYR A 73 10.74 -7.37 -22.29
C TYR A 73 11.74 -8.53 -22.22
N TYR A 74 12.85 -8.47 -22.96
CA TYR A 74 13.87 -9.51 -22.95
C TYR A 74 14.63 -9.60 -21.61
N GLU A 75 14.94 -8.46 -21.00
CA GLU A 75 15.53 -8.40 -19.66
C GLU A 75 14.62 -9.04 -18.61
N ASP A 76 13.30 -8.88 -18.73
CA ASP A 76 12.32 -9.52 -17.86
C ASP A 76 12.07 -11.00 -18.15
N HIS A 77 12.64 -11.52 -19.26
CA HIS A 77 12.58 -12.94 -19.63
C HIS A 77 13.95 -13.64 -19.60
N GLY A 78 14.88 -13.10 -18.82
CA GLY A 78 16.19 -13.72 -18.59
C GLY A 78 17.31 -13.33 -19.55
N PHE A 79 17.09 -12.41 -20.48
CA PHE A 79 18.09 -12.04 -21.49
C PHE A 79 18.76 -10.71 -21.17
N LEU A 80 19.51 -10.64 -20.08
CA LEU A 80 20.21 -9.41 -19.61
C LEU A 80 21.24 -8.83 -20.61
N GLY A 81 21.61 -9.57 -21.61
CA GLY A 81 22.56 -9.18 -22.64
C GLY A 81 21.92 -8.81 -23.97
N ALA A 82 20.59 -8.76 -24.05
CA ALA A 82 19.87 -8.44 -25.26
C ALA A 82 20.29 -7.07 -25.83
N LYS A 83 20.55 -7.03 -27.14
CA LYS A 83 21.00 -5.81 -27.82
C LYS A 83 20.24 -5.64 -29.12
N LEU A 84 19.72 -4.44 -29.35
CA LEU A 84 19.13 -4.03 -30.60
C LEU A 84 19.94 -2.89 -31.17
N GLN A 85 20.56 -3.12 -32.31
CA GLN A 85 21.18 -2.10 -33.13
C GLN A 85 20.15 -1.62 -34.16
N VAL A 86 19.97 -0.32 -34.25
CA VAL A 86 19.02 0.32 -35.17
C VAL A 86 19.78 1.37 -35.99
N ASP A 87 19.68 1.27 -37.29
CA ASP A 87 20.16 2.26 -38.26
C ASP A 87 19.00 2.71 -39.15
N VAL A 88 18.84 4.01 -39.32
CA VAL A 88 17.76 4.59 -40.13
C VAL A 88 18.40 5.43 -41.22
N ASP A 89 18.20 5.03 -42.47
CA ASP A 89 18.73 5.76 -43.60
C ASP A 89 17.86 6.97 -44.00
N SER A 90 18.37 7.77 -44.93
CA SER A 90 17.69 8.97 -45.42
C SER A 90 16.39 8.69 -46.19
N ALA A 91 16.19 7.46 -46.64
CA ALA A 91 14.97 7.01 -47.29
C ALA A 91 13.91 6.49 -46.30
N GLY A 92 14.16 6.56 -44.97
CA GLY A 92 13.24 6.09 -43.95
C GLY A 92 13.26 4.57 -43.74
N VAL A 93 14.25 3.86 -44.32
CA VAL A 93 14.38 2.42 -44.06
C VAL A 93 15.13 2.21 -42.76
N MET A 94 14.46 1.57 -41.81
CA MET A 94 15.02 1.21 -40.52
C MET A 94 15.56 -0.21 -40.54
N ARG A 95 16.87 -0.36 -40.39
CA ARG A 95 17.53 -1.67 -40.28
C ARG A 95 17.75 -2.03 -38.83
N CYS A 96 17.24 -3.19 -38.45
CA CYS A 96 17.30 -3.71 -37.10
C CYS A 96 18.14 -5.00 -37.06
N ARG A 97 19.18 -5.00 -36.20
CA ARG A 97 19.94 -6.21 -35.88
C ARG A 97 19.75 -6.52 -34.42
N PHE A 98 19.11 -7.66 -34.12
CA PHE A 98 18.82 -8.09 -32.77
C PHE A 98 19.73 -9.25 -32.36
N ASP A 99 20.36 -9.10 -31.19
CA ASP A 99 21.11 -10.15 -30.50
C ASP A 99 20.48 -10.37 -29.14
N ARG A 100 19.85 -11.53 -28.98
CA ARG A 100 19.16 -11.91 -27.72
C ARG A 100 20.12 -12.19 -26.57
N GLY A 101 21.35 -12.62 -26.91
CA GLY A 101 22.31 -13.07 -25.90
C GLY A 101 21.93 -14.39 -25.24
N SER A 102 22.62 -14.71 -24.13
CA SER A 102 22.37 -15.89 -23.33
C SER A 102 21.23 -15.68 -22.34
N ALA A 103 20.45 -16.76 -22.10
CA ALA A 103 19.45 -16.76 -21.04
C ALA A 103 20.14 -16.93 -19.67
N TRP A 104 19.67 -16.16 -18.69
CA TRP A 104 20.14 -16.16 -17.31
C TRP A 104 19.01 -16.55 -16.36
N VAL A 105 19.33 -17.29 -15.31
CA VAL A 105 18.40 -17.66 -14.25
C VAL A 105 18.86 -17.10 -12.91
N TRP A 106 17.92 -16.91 -11.99
CA TRP A 106 18.23 -16.47 -10.65
C TRP A 106 18.97 -17.54 -9.85
N ALA A 107 20.03 -17.13 -9.18
CA ALA A 107 20.62 -17.87 -8.06
C ALA A 107 19.97 -17.42 -6.74
N GLU A 108 20.40 -18.04 -5.65
CA GLU A 108 19.92 -17.69 -4.30
C GLU A 108 20.25 -16.25 -3.95
N PRO A 109 19.23 -15.44 -3.49
CA PRO A 109 19.46 -14.11 -3.00
C PRO A 109 20.42 -14.07 -1.79
N GLU A 110 21.27 -13.06 -1.75
CA GLU A 110 22.21 -12.83 -0.67
C GLU A 110 21.98 -11.47 -0.02
N ASN A 111 22.21 -11.35 1.29
CA ASN A 111 22.30 -10.07 1.98
C ASN A 111 23.77 -9.82 2.34
N LEU A 112 24.33 -8.72 1.82
CA LEU A 112 25.73 -8.33 2.04
C LEU A 112 25.98 -7.73 3.43
N ASP A 113 24.92 -7.16 4.03
CA ASP A 113 25.02 -6.65 5.40
C ASP A 113 24.67 -7.76 6.39
N SER A 114 25.38 -7.81 7.51
CA SER A 114 25.08 -8.76 8.59
C SER A 114 23.71 -8.43 9.20
N GLY A 115 22.69 -9.16 8.78
CA GLY A 115 21.32 -9.00 9.29
C GLY A 115 21.05 -9.88 10.50
N ALA A 116 20.17 -9.45 11.39
CA ALA A 116 19.64 -10.28 12.47
C ALA A 116 18.63 -11.35 11.99
N THR A 117 18.35 -11.40 10.67
CA THR A 117 17.38 -12.34 10.08
C THR A 117 18.09 -13.56 9.54
N ASP A 118 17.49 -14.73 9.78
CA ASP A 118 17.89 -16.00 9.18
C ASP A 118 17.94 -15.88 7.65
N ILE A 119 18.98 -16.42 7.03
CA ILE A 119 19.21 -16.27 5.59
C ILE A 119 18.13 -16.95 4.75
N GLU A 120 17.59 -18.07 5.21
CA GLU A 120 16.53 -18.77 4.50
C GLU A 120 15.22 -17.98 4.55
N VAL A 121 14.92 -17.37 5.70
CA VAL A 121 13.79 -16.45 5.84
C VAL A 121 13.97 -15.25 4.94
N PHE A 122 15.16 -14.64 4.90
CA PHE A 122 15.47 -13.52 4.04
C PHE A 122 15.24 -13.88 2.55
N ARG A 123 15.77 -15.01 2.09
CA ARG A 123 15.60 -15.48 0.71
C ARG A 123 14.13 -15.62 0.32
N GLN A 124 13.32 -16.21 1.18
CA GLN A 124 11.89 -16.37 0.93
C GLN A 124 11.13 -15.03 0.96
N LEU A 125 11.55 -14.10 1.82
CA LEU A 125 10.97 -12.75 1.87
C LEU A 125 11.21 -11.96 0.58
N THR A 126 12.33 -12.18 -0.12
CA THR A 126 12.59 -11.54 -1.41
C THR A 126 11.52 -11.87 -2.45
N GLY A 127 10.97 -13.08 -2.42
CA GLY A 127 10.03 -13.58 -3.41
C GLY A 127 10.65 -13.85 -4.78
N ILE A 128 11.99 -13.85 -4.88
CA ILE A 128 12.70 -14.23 -6.11
C ILE A 128 12.63 -15.77 -6.26
N GLU A 129 12.16 -16.21 -7.41
CA GLU A 129 12.09 -17.62 -7.75
C GLU A 129 13.47 -18.14 -8.19
N ILE A 130 14.08 -18.99 -7.38
CA ILE A 130 15.39 -19.60 -7.68
C ILE A 130 15.24 -20.49 -8.91
N ASP A 131 16.23 -20.47 -9.80
CA ASP A 131 16.24 -21.12 -11.12
C ASP A 131 15.18 -20.60 -12.11
N GLY A 132 14.35 -19.63 -11.71
CA GLY A 132 13.48 -18.90 -12.61
C GLY A 132 14.24 -17.93 -13.51
N PRO A 133 13.67 -17.47 -14.63
CA PRO A 133 14.31 -16.51 -15.51
C PRO A 133 14.58 -15.19 -14.78
N VAL A 134 15.73 -14.58 -15.04
CA VAL A 134 16.03 -13.25 -14.47
C VAL A 134 15.04 -12.22 -15.02
N SER A 135 14.44 -11.45 -14.10
CA SER A 135 13.52 -10.36 -14.41
C SER A 135 13.92 -9.13 -13.60
N LEU A 136 14.25 -8.04 -14.26
CA LEU A 136 14.57 -6.78 -13.58
C LEU A 136 13.34 -6.18 -12.91
N SER A 137 12.15 -6.37 -13.49
CA SER A 137 10.89 -5.97 -12.90
C SER A 137 10.61 -6.72 -11.59
N ASP A 138 10.93 -8.01 -11.51
CA ASP A 138 10.78 -8.80 -10.29
C ASP A 138 11.77 -8.36 -9.22
N LEU A 139 12.99 -7.99 -9.62
CA LEU A 139 13.98 -7.42 -8.70
C LEU A 139 13.47 -6.10 -8.08
N GLU A 140 12.93 -5.19 -8.90
CA GLU A 140 12.34 -3.92 -8.43
C GLU A 140 11.14 -4.17 -7.49
N ARG A 141 10.30 -5.18 -7.78
CA ARG A 141 9.16 -5.58 -6.95
C ARG A 141 9.62 -6.19 -5.63
N SER A 142 10.65 -7.05 -5.67
CA SER A 142 11.27 -7.64 -4.49
C SER A 142 11.83 -6.57 -3.56
N ASP A 143 12.61 -5.63 -4.09
CA ASP A 143 13.16 -4.50 -3.34
C ASP A 143 12.04 -3.66 -2.70
N SER A 144 10.98 -3.38 -3.44
CA SER A 144 9.79 -2.67 -2.95
C SER A 144 9.04 -3.46 -1.87
N LYS A 145 8.93 -4.79 -2.00
CA LYS A 145 8.32 -5.67 -1.00
C LYS A 145 9.10 -5.66 0.31
N LEU A 146 10.43 -5.81 0.25
CA LEU A 146 11.29 -5.77 1.43
C LEU A 146 11.23 -4.42 2.14
N ALA A 147 11.19 -3.31 1.39
CA ALA A 147 11.01 -1.97 1.95
C ALA A 147 9.65 -1.80 2.65
N ARG A 148 8.56 -2.39 2.11
CA ARG A 148 7.23 -2.35 2.73
C ARG A 148 7.11 -3.18 3.99
N LEU A 149 7.79 -4.34 4.06
CA LEU A 149 7.82 -5.14 5.28
C LEU A 149 8.42 -4.35 6.45
N GLY A 150 9.33 -3.40 6.16
CA GLY A 150 9.96 -2.58 7.17
C GLY A 150 10.97 -3.34 8.03
N TYR A 151 11.19 -4.64 7.82
CA TYR A 151 12.16 -5.44 8.56
C TYR A 151 13.60 -5.00 8.34
N TYR A 152 13.82 -4.21 7.28
CA TYR A 152 15.14 -3.82 6.83
C TYR A 152 15.23 -2.36 6.43
N ASP A 153 16.35 -1.74 6.79
CA ASP A 153 16.80 -0.47 6.24
C ASP A 153 17.74 -0.74 5.06
N LYS A 154 17.38 -0.28 3.88
CA LYS A 154 18.21 -0.37 2.69
C LYS A 154 19.43 0.54 2.82
N THR A 155 20.64 -0.04 2.74
CA THR A 155 21.91 0.71 2.87
C THR A 155 22.52 1.03 1.51
N ALA A 156 22.27 0.21 0.48
CA ALA A 156 22.67 0.45 -0.90
C ALA A 156 21.73 -0.25 -1.89
N ASP A 157 21.83 0.12 -3.17
CA ASP A 157 21.08 -0.55 -4.23
C ASP A 157 21.52 -1.99 -4.44
N VAL A 158 20.57 -2.84 -4.88
CA VAL A 158 20.83 -4.26 -5.15
C VAL A 158 21.89 -4.41 -6.24
N ARG A 159 22.88 -5.25 -6.01
CA ARG A 159 23.93 -5.57 -6.96
C ARG A 159 23.68 -6.93 -7.57
N LEU A 160 23.97 -7.05 -8.87
CA LEU A 160 23.84 -8.30 -9.59
C LEU A 160 25.22 -8.90 -9.84
N TYR A 161 25.50 -10.04 -9.24
CA TYR A 161 26.72 -10.81 -9.51
C TYR A 161 26.42 -11.90 -10.51
N ARG A 162 27.21 -11.98 -11.60
CA ARG A 162 27.02 -12.95 -12.68
C ARG A 162 27.99 -14.12 -12.53
N ASP A 163 27.45 -15.34 -12.59
CA ASP A 163 28.21 -16.56 -12.79
C ASP A 163 28.07 -16.99 -14.26
N PRO A 164 29.04 -16.64 -15.12
CA PRO A 164 28.96 -16.93 -16.55
C PRO A 164 29.12 -18.43 -16.87
N VAL A 165 29.65 -19.21 -15.94
CA VAL A 165 29.84 -20.66 -16.13
C VAL A 165 28.51 -21.39 -16.05
N ARG A 166 27.65 -20.95 -15.12
CA ARG A 166 26.35 -21.54 -14.88
C ARG A 166 25.18 -20.74 -15.45
N ASN A 167 25.44 -19.59 -16.09
CA ASN A 167 24.43 -18.62 -16.54
C ASN A 167 23.47 -18.21 -15.38
N ARG A 168 24.01 -18.00 -14.19
CA ARG A 168 23.24 -17.60 -13.00
C ARG A 168 23.56 -16.19 -12.58
N VAL A 169 22.56 -15.51 -12.02
CA VAL A 169 22.68 -14.17 -11.44
C VAL A 169 22.27 -14.19 -9.98
N ILE A 170 23.19 -13.77 -9.12
CA ILE A 170 22.95 -13.63 -7.68
C ILE A 170 22.46 -12.20 -7.41
N PRO A 171 21.23 -12.00 -6.96
CA PRO A 171 20.78 -10.69 -6.49
C PRO A 171 21.31 -10.46 -5.06
N ALA A 172 22.27 -9.55 -4.92
CA ALA A 172 22.89 -9.24 -3.64
C ALA A 172 22.33 -7.92 -3.09
N TYR A 173 21.59 -8.04 -2.01
CA TYR A 173 20.96 -6.94 -1.31
C TYR A 173 21.92 -6.36 -0.26
N SER A 174 21.81 -5.07 0.00
CA SER A 174 22.49 -4.39 1.10
C SER A 174 21.45 -3.85 2.07
N MET A 175 21.09 -4.69 3.04
CA MET A 175 19.95 -4.43 3.95
C MET A 175 20.33 -4.77 5.39
N ARG A 176 20.17 -3.78 6.26
CA ARG A 176 20.39 -3.91 7.71
C ARG A 176 19.06 -4.13 8.40
N ALA A 177 19.01 -4.94 9.46
CA ALA A 177 17.81 -5.07 10.28
C ALA A 177 17.36 -3.71 10.82
N ALA A 178 16.08 -3.39 10.65
CA ALA A 178 15.45 -2.19 11.15
C ALA A 178 14.73 -2.47 12.48
N SER A 179 14.68 -1.48 13.35
CA SER A 179 13.84 -1.51 14.56
C SER A 179 12.42 -1.13 14.17
N ILE A 180 11.54 -2.12 13.99
CA ILE A 180 10.13 -1.91 13.59
C ILE A 180 9.14 -2.43 14.60
N SER A 181 9.59 -3.23 15.57
CA SER A 181 8.77 -3.61 16.70
C SER A 181 8.42 -2.38 17.50
N TYR A 182 7.19 -2.30 17.98
CA TYR A 182 6.73 -1.12 18.69
C TYR A 182 5.73 -1.43 19.78
N ALA A 183 5.67 -0.51 20.74
CA ALA A 183 4.56 -0.35 21.67
C ALA A 183 3.95 1.03 21.45
N GLU A 184 2.64 1.08 21.31
CA GLU A 184 1.86 2.29 21.12
C GLU A 184 0.76 2.39 22.16
N GLY A 185 0.58 3.57 22.75
CA GLY A 185 -0.52 3.91 23.61
C GLY A 185 -1.30 5.09 23.02
N LEU A 186 -2.61 5.00 23.02
CA LEU A 186 -3.51 6.07 22.64
C LEU A 186 -4.51 6.33 23.75
N LEU A 187 -4.69 7.58 24.12
CA LEU A 187 -5.75 8.04 24.99
C LEU A 187 -6.66 8.98 24.21
N THR A 188 -7.96 8.78 24.32
CA THR A 188 -8.97 9.61 23.69
C THR A 188 -9.91 10.16 24.75
N TYR A 189 -10.28 11.41 24.63
CA TYR A 189 -11.24 12.07 25.50
C TYR A 189 -12.36 12.69 24.69
N SER A 190 -13.60 12.42 25.07
CA SER A 190 -14.80 13.11 24.58
C SER A 190 -15.29 14.09 25.62
N SER A 191 -15.33 15.37 25.27
CA SER A 191 -15.85 16.42 26.13
C SER A 191 -17.38 16.36 26.27
N ASP A 192 -18.10 15.95 25.24
CA ASP A 192 -19.55 15.79 25.21
C ASP A 192 -20.01 14.64 26.16
N GLU A 193 -19.33 13.50 26.11
CA GLU A 193 -19.67 12.33 26.94
C GLU A 193 -18.93 12.31 28.29
N ASN A 194 -17.90 13.15 28.45
CA ASN A 194 -16.97 13.17 29.60
C ASN A 194 -16.35 11.80 29.88
N VAL A 195 -15.91 11.12 28.85
CA VAL A 195 -15.40 9.73 28.88
C VAL A 195 -13.99 9.67 28.33
N TRP A 196 -13.18 8.78 28.89
CA TRP A 196 -11.85 8.42 28.41
C TRP A 196 -11.84 7.03 27.82
N ASP A 197 -11.17 6.89 26.65
CA ASP A 197 -10.80 5.61 26.07
C ASP A 197 -9.30 5.40 26.13
N GLY A 198 -8.89 4.17 26.39
CA GLY A 198 -7.52 3.72 26.31
C GLY A 198 -7.34 2.66 25.23
N HIS A 199 -6.30 2.81 24.41
CA HIS A 199 -5.88 1.80 23.44
C HIS A 199 -4.39 1.55 23.58
N VAL A 200 -3.98 0.28 23.53
CA VAL A 200 -2.57 -0.16 23.55
C VAL A 200 -2.35 -1.15 22.42
N ASP A 201 -1.31 -0.95 21.62
CA ASP A 201 -0.83 -1.88 20.57
C ASP A 201 0.63 -2.24 20.84
N LEU A 202 0.90 -3.53 21.01
CA LEU A 202 2.24 -4.09 21.05
C LEU A 202 2.43 -4.97 19.80
N SER A 203 3.36 -4.58 18.94
CA SER A 203 3.68 -5.31 17.73
C SER A 203 5.16 -5.67 17.69
N LEU A 204 5.44 -6.96 17.68
CA LEU A 204 6.78 -7.52 17.56
C LEU A 204 6.90 -8.17 16.19
N PHE A 205 7.84 -7.70 15.39
CA PHE A 205 8.07 -8.18 14.03
C PHE A 205 9.43 -8.85 13.92
N ASN A 206 9.49 -9.88 13.07
CA ASN A 206 10.71 -10.62 12.80
C ASN A 206 11.44 -11.04 14.08
N ILE A 207 10.67 -11.59 15.02
CA ILE A 207 11.16 -11.97 16.36
C ILE A 207 12.41 -12.85 16.24
N LEU A 208 13.52 -12.40 16.86
CA LEU A 208 14.82 -13.05 16.81
C LEU A 208 15.32 -13.39 15.38
N GLY A 209 14.87 -12.63 14.37
CA GLY A 209 15.28 -12.87 12.99
C GLY A 209 14.63 -14.05 12.30
N THR A 210 13.62 -14.66 12.88
CA THR A 210 12.97 -15.89 12.37
C THR A 210 11.78 -15.63 11.45
N GLY A 211 11.46 -14.37 11.17
CA GLY A 211 10.28 -13.99 10.39
C GLY A 211 8.96 -14.08 11.16
N ARG A 212 8.98 -14.42 12.46
CA ARG A 212 7.79 -14.51 13.30
C ARG A 212 7.28 -13.14 13.69
N ASP A 213 5.96 -12.98 13.67
CA ASP A 213 5.32 -11.75 14.10
C ASP A 213 4.32 -12.04 15.23
N LEU A 214 4.29 -11.15 16.23
CA LEU A 214 3.28 -11.16 17.30
C LEU A 214 2.68 -9.76 17.41
N ARG A 215 1.36 -9.69 17.45
CA ARG A 215 0.62 -8.46 17.71
C ARG A 215 -0.38 -8.67 18.83
N LEU A 216 -0.42 -7.73 19.75
CA LEU A 216 -1.39 -7.67 20.85
C LEU A 216 -1.98 -6.27 20.87
N GLU A 217 -3.31 -6.18 20.87
CA GLU A 217 -4.05 -4.93 20.83
C GLU A 217 -5.11 -4.96 21.92
N GLY A 218 -5.17 -3.92 22.72
CA GLY A 218 -6.11 -3.81 23.83
C GLY A 218 -6.85 -2.48 23.82
N TYR A 219 -8.15 -2.55 24.09
CA TYR A 219 -9.02 -1.39 24.28
C TYR A 219 -9.67 -1.44 25.66
N SER A 220 -9.83 -0.28 26.29
CA SER A 220 -10.58 -0.12 27.52
C SER A 220 -11.34 1.18 27.51
N GLN A 221 -12.66 1.10 27.69
CA GLN A 221 -13.56 2.23 27.81
C GLN A 221 -14.63 1.92 28.85
N ASN A 222 -14.69 2.66 29.95
CA ASN A 222 -15.63 2.40 31.05
C ASN A 222 -15.65 0.91 31.45
N ASP A 223 -16.80 0.24 31.19
CA ASP A 223 -16.99 -1.18 31.48
C ASP A 223 -16.69 -2.11 30.32
N ALA A 224 -16.35 -1.55 29.13
CA ALA A 224 -16.01 -2.33 27.95
C ALA A 224 -14.50 -2.57 27.86
N ARG A 225 -14.13 -3.81 27.61
CA ARG A 225 -12.73 -4.24 27.39
C ARG A 225 -12.66 -5.12 26.17
N ARG A 226 -11.65 -4.89 25.34
CA ARG A 226 -11.36 -5.72 24.17
C ARG A 226 -9.87 -6.04 24.13
N LEU A 227 -9.55 -7.28 23.86
CA LEU A 227 -8.19 -7.76 23.66
C LEU A 227 -8.15 -8.56 22.36
N GLU A 228 -7.23 -8.23 21.50
CA GLU A 228 -6.93 -8.98 20.29
C GLU A 228 -5.48 -9.40 20.28
N GLY A 229 -5.21 -10.60 19.78
CA GLY A 229 -3.86 -11.11 19.62
C GLY A 229 -3.73 -11.86 18.31
N SER A 230 -2.60 -11.70 17.63
CA SER A 230 -2.26 -12.51 16.45
C SER A 230 -0.81 -12.92 16.50
N TYR A 231 -0.55 -14.17 16.15
CA TYR A 231 0.79 -14.74 15.97
C TYR A 231 0.90 -15.32 14.58
N ARG A 232 1.98 -15.01 13.88
CA ARG A 232 2.29 -15.53 12.55
C ARG A 232 3.62 -16.28 12.56
N GLU A 233 3.58 -17.54 12.19
CA GLU A 233 4.73 -18.35 11.86
C GLU A 233 4.89 -18.39 10.36
N ARG A 234 6.00 -17.85 9.85
CA ARG A 234 6.24 -17.76 8.41
C ARG A 234 6.91 -19.02 7.87
N PHE A 235 6.61 -19.30 6.59
CA PHE A 235 7.33 -20.30 5.79
C PHE A 235 7.38 -21.67 6.41
N ILE A 236 6.23 -22.16 6.88
CA ILE A 236 6.14 -23.47 7.54
C ILE A 236 6.74 -24.57 6.66
N PHE A 237 7.60 -25.39 7.27
CA PHE A 237 8.30 -26.48 6.60
C PHE A 237 9.05 -26.04 5.33
N GLY A 238 9.56 -24.80 5.28
CA GLY A 238 10.26 -24.26 4.12
C GLY A 238 9.38 -23.95 2.92
N THR A 239 8.04 -23.97 3.09
CA THR A 239 7.08 -23.63 2.03
C THR A 239 6.80 -22.12 1.99
N SER A 240 6.08 -21.66 0.97
CA SER A 240 5.59 -20.27 0.88
C SER A 240 4.31 -20.00 1.68
N TRP A 241 3.94 -20.92 2.59
CA TRP A 241 2.76 -20.78 3.44
C TRP A 241 3.15 -20.34 4.85
N ASP A 242 2.38 -19.41 5.39
CA ASP A 242 2.44 -18.99 6.78
C ASP A 242 1.28 -19.61 7.56
N VAL A 243 1.46 -19.90 8.86
CA VAL A 243 0.34 -20.20 9.78
C VAL A 243 0.11 -18.97 10.63
N VAL A 244 -1.17 -18.62 10.82
CA VAL A 244 -1.59 -17.50 11.64
C VAL A 244 -2.58 -18.00 12.68
N VAL A 245 -2.35 -17.61 13.94
CA VAL A 245 -3.27 -17.83 15.04
C VAL A 245 -3.77 -16.49 15.51
N ARG A 246 -5.08 -16.32 15.65
CA ARG A 246 -5.72 -15.08 16.16
C ARG A 246 -6.59 -15.40 17.35
N GLY A 247 -6.51 -14.55 18.36
CA GLY A 247 -7.40 -14.58 19.52
C GLY A 247 -8.12 -13.25 19.65
N PHE A 248 -9.40 -13.32 19.97
CA PHE A 248 -10.24 -12.17 20.20
C PHE A 248 -11.02 -12.37 21.50
N PHE A 249 -11.06 -11.35 22.31
CA PHE A 249 -11.86 -11.29 23.52
C PHE A 249 -12.49 -9.91 23.68
N GLU A 250 -13.77 -9.83 23.92
CA GLU A 250 -14.51 -8.61 24.19
C GLU A 250 -15.47 -8.87 25.35
N ASP A 251 -15.47 -7.98 26.34
CA ASP A 251 -16.36 -8.03 27.51
C ASP A 251 -16.91 -6.61 27.71
N ASP A 252 -18.21 -6.45 27.57
CA ASP A 252 -18.93 -5.23 27.95
C ASP A 252 -20.06 -5.57 28.93
N SER A 253 -20.67 -4.56 29.50
CA SER A 253 -21.75 -4.76 30.51
C SER A 253 -22.94 -5.57 29.99
N LEU A 254 -23.05 -5.79 28.69
CA LEU A 254 -24.21 -6.42 28.02
C LEU A 254 -23.86 -7.75 27.36
N SER A 255 -22.59 -7.99 27.02
CA SER A 255 -22.18 -9.18 26.28
C SER A 255 -20.73 -9.53 26.52
N ARG A 256 -20.43 -10.83 26.41
CA ARG A 256 -19.04 -11.34 26.40
C ARG A 256 -18.84 -12.22 25.18
N ASN A 257 -17.82 -11.90 24.40
CA ASN A 257 -17.47 -12.66 23.20
C ASN A 257 -15.97 -13.04 23.24
N SER A 258 -15.68 -14.30 22.91
CA SER A 258 -14.30 -14.74 22.68
C SER A 258 -14.24 -15.66 21.48
N ARG A 259 -13.16 -15.56 20.71
CA ARG A 259 -12.93 -16.37 19.51
C ARG A 259 -11.45 -16.66 19.35
N LEU A 260 -11.18 -17.90 18.97
CA LEU A 260 -9.86 -18.34 18.54
C LEU A 260 -9.94 -18.79 17.08
N GLU A 261 -9.09 -18.26 16.24
CA GLU A 261 -8.98 -18.62 14.82
C GLU A 261 -7.58 -19.14 14.51
N VAL A 262 -7.52 -20.19 13.70
CA VAL A 262 -6.27 -20.72 13.15
C VAL A 262 -6.41 -20.75 11.62
N GLY A 263 -5.41 -20.29 10.94
CA GLY A 263 -5.47 -20.19 9.50
C GLY A 263 -4.12 -20.29 8.82
N VAL A 264 -4.17 -20.31 7.51
CA VAL A 264 -3.00 -20.27 6.63
C VAL A 264 -3.07 -19.02 5.77
N SER A 265 -1.91 -18.47 5.47
CA SER A 265 -1.74 -17.30 4.64
C SER A 265 -0.64 -17.55 3.61
N ARG A 266 -0.76 -16.95 2.45
CA ARG A 266 0.24 -17.03 1.38
C ARG A 266 0.31 -15.73 0.60
N ASN A 267 1.53 -15.28 0.34
CA ASN A 267 1.75 -14.21 -0.62
C ASN A 267 1.65 -14.75 -2.06
N VAL A 268 0.84 -14.08 -2.88
CA VAL A 268 0.66 -14.34 -4.31
C VAL A 268 1.30 -13.20 -5.08
N GLY A 269 2.45 -13.47 -5.68
CA GLY A 269 3.28 -12.41 -6.25
C GLY A 269 3.83 -11.48 -5.15
N PHE A 270 3.99 -10.20 -5.48
CA PHE A 270 4.65 -9.23 -4.60
C PHE A 270 3.69 -8.38 -3.76
N ASN A 271 2.42 -8.29 -4.14
CA ASN A 271 1.48 -7.33 -3.58
C ASN A 271 0.22 -7.94 -2.97
N PHE A 272 -0.09 -9.20 -3.29
CA PHE A 272 -1.29 -9.87 -2.79
C PHE A 272 -0.94 -10.85 -1.66
N GLU A 273 -1.82 -10.90 -0.67
CA GLU A 273 -1.85 -11.95 0.35
C GLU A 273 -3.25 -12.55 0.38
N VAL A 274 -3.31 -13.88 0.40
CA VAL A 274 -4.57 -14.63 0.51
C VAL A 274 -4.50 -15.44 1.77
N SER A 275 -5.55 -15.39 2.60
CA SER A 275 -5.61 -16.12 3.86
C SER A 275 -6.95 -16.83 4.03
N ALA A 276 -6.91 -17.96 4.71
CA ALA A 276 -8.11 -18.71 5.09
C ALA A 276 -7.99 -19.16 6.55
N PHE A 277 -9.06 -18.95 7.33
CA PHE A 277 -9.11 -19.27 8.75
C PHE A 277 -10.32 -20.14 9.06
N VAL A 278 -10.19 -20.95 10.09
CA VAL A 278 -11.29 -21.58 10.81
C VAL A 278 -11.22 -21.14 12.26
N GLY A 279 -12.37 -20.88 12.85
CA GLY A 279 -12.45 -20.33 14.19
C GLY A 279 -13.54 -21.00 15.03
N ILE A 280 -13.34 -20.95 16.34
CA ILE A 280 -14.31 -21.34 17.35
C ILE A 280 -14.46 -20.18 18.33
N GLY A 281 -15.69 -19.85 18.69
CA GLY A 281 -16.05 -18.88 19.71
C GLY A 281 -16.87 -19.54 20.81
N ASN A 282 -17.44 -18.71 21.70
CA ASN A 282 -18.26 -19.22 22.81
C ASN A 282 -19.42 -20.10 22.32
N ASP A 283 -20.16 -19.63 21.30
CA ASP A 283 -21.35 -20.30 20.77
C ASP A 283 -21.36 -20.32 19.23
N GLU A 284 -20.21 -20.09 18.62
CA GLU A 284 -20.12 -19.97 17.16
C GLU A 284 -18.87 -20.63 16.59
N LYS A 285 -18.97 -21.07 15.36
CA LYS A 285 -17.86 -21.47 14.50
C LYS A 285 -17.75 -20.50 13.35
N SER A 286 -16.56 -20.26 12.87
CA SER A 286 -16.32 -19.38 11.74
C SER A 286 -15.45 -20.02 10.68
N SER A 287 -15.68 -19.64 9.44
CA SER A 287 -14.76 -19.85 8.32
C SER A 287 -14.55 -18.51 7.64
N THR A 288 -13.32 -18.01 7.62
CA THR A 288 -12.99 -16.68 7.11
C THR A 288 -12.02 -16.80 5.94
N PHE A 289 -12.31 -16.07 4.87
CA PHE A 289 -11.42 -15.88 3.74
C PHE A 289 -11.05 -14.40 3.65
N GLU A 290 -9.76 -14.12 3.49
CA GLU A 290 -9.23 -12.76 3.39
C GLU A 290 -8.37 -12.60 2.15
N LEU A 291 -8.50 -11.44 1.52
CA LEU A 291 -7.66 -10.96 0.43
C LEU A 291 -7.11 -9.60 0.79
N SER A 292 -5.80 -9.47 0.80
CA SER A 292 -5.10 -8.21 1.00
C SER A 292 -4.25 -7.87 -0.22
N TYR A 293 -4.28 -6.59 -0.61
CA TYR A 293 -3.43 -6.01 -1.64
C TYR A 293 -2.72 -4.80 -1.08
N VAL A 294 -1.40 -4.75 -1.14
CA VAL A 294 -0.61 -3.63 -0.66
C VAL A 294 0.45 -3.23 -1.69
N SER A 295 0.40 -1.98 -2.13
CA SER A 295 1.39 -1.36 -3.02
C SER A 295 1.92 -0.03 -2.50
N LEU A 296 1.83 0.19 -1.19
CA LEU A 296 2.35 1.40 -0.54
C LEU A 296 3.87 1.49 -0.72
N ASP A 297 4.39 2.70 -0.88
CA ASP A 297 5.84 2.94 -1.05
C ASP A 297 6.64 2.73 0.26
N ARG A 298 5.96 2.79 1.42
CA ARG A 298 6.57 2.55 2.75
C ARG A 298 5.51 2.25 3.80
N SER A 299 5.93 1.61 4.90
CA SER A 299 5.03 1.25 6.01
C SER A 299 4.63 2.45 6.85
N PHE A 300 5.55 3.39 7.06
CA PHE A 300 5.31 4.62 7.83
C PHE A 300 5.25 5.82 6.91
N LEU A 301 4.28 6.71 7.14
CA LEU A 301 4.04 7.91 6.34
C LEU A 301 4.04 7.64 4.82
N PRO A 302 3.16 6.79 4.31
CA PRO A 302 3.08 6.54 2.88
C PRO A 302 2.82 7.84 2.13
N ARG A 303 3.46 7.97 0.97
CA ARG A 303 3.24 9.11 0.07
C ARG A 303 2.49 8.72 -1.19
N ARG A 304 2.57 7.46 -1.57
CA ARG A 304 1.92 6.91 -2.77
C ARG A 304 1.60 5.44 -2.58
N GLY A 305 0.63 4.98 -3.36
CA GLY A 305 0.25 3.57 -3.43
C GLY A 305 -1.11 3.30 -2.83
N THR A 306 -1.46 2.04 -2.78
CA THR A 306 -2.81 1.57 -2.43
C THR A 306 -2.71 0.42 -1.45
N SER A 307 -3.64 0.36 -0.49
CA SER A 307 -3.97 -0.82 0.30
C SER A 307 -5.45 -1.13 0.13
N LEU A 308 -5.78 -2.39 -0.04
CA LEU A 308 -7.15 -2.91 -0.10
C LEU A 308 -7.19 -4.22 0.68
N ASP A 309 -8.11 -4.31 1.62
CA ASP A 309 -8.36 -5.52 2.39
C ASP A 309 -9.84 -5.90 2.23
N VAL A 310 -10.11 -7.16 2.01
CA VAL A 310 -11.46 -7.73 1.91
C VAL A 310 -11.50 -8.98 2.76
N SER A 311 -12.49 -9.09 3.62
CA SER A 311 -12.74 -10.24 4.49
C SER A 311 -14.17 -10.74 4.30
N LEU A 312 -14.32 -12.03 4.11
CA LEU A 312 -15.59 -12.73 4.05
C LEU A 312 -15.58 -13.83 5.11
N ALA A 313 -16.40 -13.70 6.13
CA ALA A 313 -16.57 -14.68 7.18
C ALA A 313 -17.96 -15.32 7.13
N TRP A 314 -17.99 -16.65 7.17
CA TRP A 314 -19.20 -17.43 7.36
C TRP A 314 -19.25 -17.87 8.82
N MET A 315 -20.29 -17.41 9.52
CA MET A 315 -20.55 -17.68 10.93
C MET A 315 -21.66 -18.71 11.06
N MET A 316 -21.49 -19.71 11.93
CA MET A 316 -22.35 -20.90 12.05
C MET A 316 -22.61 -21.23 13.53
N ASP A 317 -23.69 -21.98 13.78
CA ASP A 317 -24.02 -22.63 15.08
C ASP A 317 -24.26 -21.65 16.23
N ARG A 318 -25.16 -20.66 16.06
CA ARG A 318 -25.71 -19.90 17.19
C ARG A 318 -27.11 -20.36 17.57
N PRO A 319 -27.32 -20.80 18.85
CA PRO A 319 -28.58 -21.37 19.27
C PRO A 319 -29.76 -20.38 19.31
N ASP A 320 -29.48 -19.08 19.51
CA ASP A 320 -30.52 -18.10 19.86
C ASP A 320 -30.82 -17.06 18.75
N SER A 321 -30.23 -17.18 17.56
CA SER A 321 -30.44 -16.21 16.48
C SER A 321 -30.60 -16.87 15.12
N LEU A 322 -29.80 -16.49 14.14
CA LEU A 322 -29.71 -17.14 12.83
C LEU A 322 -28.78 -18.34 12.91
N ASP A 323 -29.19 -19.48 12.33
CA ASP A 323 -28.33 -20.67 12.24
C ASP A 323 -27.01 -20.41 11.52
N SER A 324 -26.98 -19.45 10.60
CA SER A 324 -25.76 -18.99 9.93
C SER A 324 -25.92 -17.63 9.28
N TYR A 325 -24.82 -16.89 9.18
CA TYR A 325 -24.78 -15.62 8.45
C TYR A 325 -23.41 -15.38 7.81
N LEU A 326 -23.39 -14.53 6.78
CA LEU A 326 -22.17 -14.03 6.15
C LEU A 326 -21.87 -12.64 6.67
N ARG A 327 -20.61 -12.41 7.03
CA ARG A 327 -20.06 -11.10 7.38
C ARG A 327 -19.03 -10.72 6.33
N LEU A 328 -19.28 -9.62 5.63
CA LEU A 328 -18.39 -9.03 4.63
C LEU A 328 -17.85 -7.72 5.16
N GLU A 329 -16.55 -7.56 5.11
CA GLU A 329 -15.85 -6.31 5.41
C GLU A 329 -14.86 -5.96 4.29
N SER A 330 -14.68 -4.68 4.07
CA SER A 330 -13.65 -4.18 3.16
C SER A 330 -13.10 -2.86 3.64
N SER A 331 -11.81 -2.66 3.43
CA SER A 331 -11.12 -1.40 3.65
C SER A 331 -10.24 -1.05 2.45
N PHE A 332 -10.13 0.23 2.16
CA PHE A 332 -9.36 0.76 1.04
C PHE A 332 -8.66 2.03 1.47
N VAL A 333 -7.39 2.18 1.12
CA VAL A 333 -6.62 3.41 1.32
C VAL A 333 -5.78 3.67 0.07
N HIS A 334 -5.76 4.91 -0.38
CA HIS A 334 -4.98 5.35 -1.52
C HIS A 334 -4.28 6.67 -1.24
N TYR A 335 -2.98 6.75 -1.53
CA TYR A 335 -2.14 7.93 -1.36
C TYR A 335 -1.65 8.43 -2.70
N VAL A 336 -1.80 9.74 -2.94
CA VAL A 336 -1.35 10.42 -4.15
C VAL A 336 -0.57 11.67 -3.78
N PRO A 337 0.71 11.78 -4.16
CA PRO A 337 1.46 13.02 -4.02
C PRO A 337 0.86 14.10 -4.95
N VAL A 338 0.41 15.21 -4.36
CA VAL A 338 -0.22 16.31 -5.12
C VAL A 338 0.82 17.35 -5.50
N TRP A 339 1.62 17.79 -4.53
CA TRP A 339 2.63 18.81 -4.76
C TRP A 339 3.67 18.81 -3.64
N LYS A 340 4.95 18.68 -3.98
CA LYS A 340 6.07 18.68 -3.01
C LYS A 340 5.78 17.80 -1.79
N ASN A 341 5.44 18.46 -0.67
CA ASN A 341 5.16 17.84 0.62
C ASN A 341 3.67 17.56 0.86
N PHE A 342 2.79 17.92 -0.08
CA PHE A 342 1.37 17.66 0.03
C PHE A 342 0.98 16.34 -0.60
N ILE A 343 0.20 15.55 0.13
CA ILE A 343 -0.28 14.23 -0.25
C ILE A 343 -1.78 14.21 -0.03
N ALA A 344 -2.52 13.80 -1.03
CA ALA A 344 -3.93 13.47 -0.86
C ALA A 344 -4.04 12.01 -0.40
N ARG A 345 -4.82 11.76 0.65
CA ARG A 345 -5.22 10.43 1.08
C ARG A 345 -6.72 10.28 0.92
N TYR A 346 -7.12 9.23 0.26
CA TYR A 346 -8.50 8.77 0.24
C TYR A 346 -8.57 7.41 0.90
N SER A 347 -9.50 7.23 1.83
CA SER A 347 -9.78 5.94 2.43
C SER A 347 -11.29 5.68 2.46
N ALA A 348 -11.67 4.42 2.42
CA ALA A 348 -13.06 3.98 2.54
C ALA A 348 -13.11 2.65 3.27
N ALA A 349 -14.15 2.43 4.04
CA ALA A 349 -14.44 1.14 4.63
C ALA A 349 -15.94 0.86 4.61
N ALA A 350 -16.29 -0.40 4.46
CA ALA A 350 -17.67 -0.86 4.47
C ALA A 350 -17.77 -2.25 5.07
N GLY A 351 -18.88 -2.51 5.75
CA GLY A 351 -19.22 -3.82 6.28
C GLY A 351 -20.70 -4.10 6.21
N THR A 352 -21.05 -5.37 6.00
CA THR A 352 -22.44 -5.81 6.01
C THR A 352 -22.57 -7.25 6.46
N MET A 353 -23.70 -7.56 7.10
CA MET A 353 -24.09 -8.90 7.52
C MET A 353 -25.30 -9.36 6.70
N LEU A 354 -25.26 -10.58 6.22
CA LEU A 354 -26.28 -11.18 5.37
C LEU A 354 -26.79 -12.50 5.98
N PRO A 355 -28.11 -12.75 5.95
CA PRO A 355 -29.18 -11.96 5.33
C PRO A 355 -29.49 -10.67 6.10
N SER A 356 -29.77 -9.60 5.38
CA SER A 356 -30.01 -8.27 5.96
C SER A 356 -31.26 -8.15 6.84
N GLY A 357 -32.16 -9.14 6.79
CA GLY A 357 -33.42 -9.22 7.51
C GLY A 357 -33.34 -9.99 8.85
N GLY A 358 -32.21 -10.64 9.16
CA GLY A 358 -32.05 -11.47 10.35
C GLY A 358 -31.97 -10.68 11.65
N SER A 359 -32.23 -11.37 12.75
CA SER A 359 -31.90 -10.90 14.09
C SER A 359 -30.46 -11.33 14.40
N PHE A 360 -29.59 -10.38 14.74
CA PHE A 360 -28.20 -10.63 15.10
C PHE A 360 -27.99 -10.31 16.57
N ALA A 361 -27.18 -11.10 17.25
CA ALA A 361 -26.78 -10.79 18.59
C ALA A 361 -25.89 -9.52 18.57
N ARG A 362 -25.92 -8.76 19.67
CA ARG A 362 -25.22 -7.49 19.77
C ARG A 362 -23.70 -7.65 19.57
N GLU A 363 -23.14 -8.71 20.12
CA GLU A 363 -21.74 -9.07 20.05
C GLU A 363 -21.24 -9.39 18.63
N ASP A 364 -22.15 -9.78 17.72
CA ASP A 364 -21.80 -10.05 16.32
C ASP A 364 -21.66 -8.79 15.49
N MET A 365 -22.36 -7.74 15.91
CA MET A 365 -22.47 -6.52 15.13
C MET A 365 -21.15 -5.76 15.08
N PHE A 366 -20.97 -5.02 13.98
CA PHE A 366 -19.83 -4.12 13.85
C PHE A 366 -19.89 -3.02 14.92
N SER A 367 -18.77 -2.82 15.60
CA SER A 367 -18.58 -1.70 16.52
C SER A 367 -18.05 -0.49 15.74
N LEU A 368 -18.69 0.65 15.83
CA LEU A 368 -18.31 1.89 15.19
C LEU A 368 -17.90 2.95 16.22
N GLY A 369 -16.99 3.82 15.82
CA GLY A 369 -16.38 4.87 16.62
C GLY A 369 -14.88 4.61 16.82
N GLY A 370 -14.15 5.66 17.17
CA GLY A 370 -12.70 5.62 17.37
C GLY A 370 -11.88 5.79 16.09
N MET A 371 -10.56 5.69 16.22
CA MET A 371 -9.61 6.02 15.15
C MET A 371 -9.80 5.21 13.86
N ASN A 372 -10.24 3.97 13.97
CA ASN A 372 -10.34 3.04 12.84
C ASN A 372 -11.68 3.12 12.11
N SER A 373 -12.62 3.94 12.60
CA SER A 373 -13.90 4.15 11.92
C SER A 373 -14.28 5.65 11.92
N PHE A 374 -15.31 6.07 12.67
CA PHE A 374 -15.69 7.47 12.76
C PHE A 374 -14.87 8.18 13.85
N LYS A 375 -13.94 9.02 13.45
CA LYS A 375 -12.98 9.69 14.35
C LYS A 375 -13.62 10.72 15.31
N GLY A 376 -14.78 11.25 14.95
CA GLY A 376 -15.57 12.16 15.78
C GLY A 376 -16.43 11.44 16.82
N MET A 377 -16.33 10.12 16.93
CA MET A 377 -17.04 9.27 17.89
C MET A 377 -16.05 8.47 18.73
N MET A 378 -16.40 8.23 19.98
CA MET A 378 -15.64 7.33 20.85
C MET A 378 -15.77 5.88 20.39
N TYR A 379 -14.80 5.04 20.75
CA TYR A 379 -14.82 3.62 20.41
C TYR A 379 -16.11 2.96 20.93
N GLY A 380 -16.73 2.11 20.13
CA GLY A 380 -17.95 1.41 20.53
C GLY A 380 -19.19 2.28 20.65
N PHE A 381 -19.15 3.52 20.15
CA PHE A 381 -20.27 4.46 20.19
C PHE A 381 -21.59 3.82 19.72
N THR A 382 -21.54 3.02 18.68
CA THR A 382 -22.71 2.29 18.19
C THR A 382 -22.36 0.92 17.63
N ARG A 383 -23.32 0.00 17.71
CA ARG A 383 -23.27 -1.30 17.06
C ARG A 383 -24.20 -1.28 15.84
N THR A 384 -23.77 -1.91 14.75
CA THR A 384 -24.53 -1.94 13.50
C THR A 384 -24.29 -3.22 12.73
N ARG A 385 -25.25 -3.62 11.90
CA ARG A 385 -25.10 -4.73 10.95
C ARG A 385 -24.66 -4.31 9.56
N ALA A 386 -24.64 -3.02 9.27
CA ALA A 386 -24.14 -2.51 8.00
C ALA A 386 -23.68 -1.06 8.15
N TYR A 387 -22.52 -0.76 7.57
CA TYR A 387 -21.94 0.57 7.56
C TYR A 387 -21.14 0.80 6.28
N GLY A 388 -20.90 2.06 6.00
CA GLY A 388 -19.95 2.49 5.00
C GLY A 388 -19.53 3.92 5.29
N PHE A 389 -18.24 4.19 5.21
CA PHE A 389 -17.70 5.54 5.28
C PHE A 389 -16.54 5.70 4.31
N SER A 390 -16.28 6.96 3.97
CA SER A 390 -15.08 7.33 3.24
C SER A 390 -14.42 8.52 3.93
N GLN A 391 -13.13 8.69 3.73
CA GLN A 391 -12.40 9.84 4.25
C GLN A 391 -11.52 10.42 3.15
N ALA A 392 -11.64 11.71 2.93
CA ALA A 392 -10.71 12.49 2.13
C ALA A 392 -9.82 13.30 3.09
N ALA A 393 -8.51 13.21 2.93
CA ALA A 393 -7.56 13.94 3.75
C ALA A 393 -6.47 14.59 2.90
N LEU A 394 -6.06 15.76 3.31
CA LEU A 394 -4.88 16.45 2.81
C LEU A 394 -3.80 16.39 3.89
N LEU A 395 -2.69 15.76 3.58
CA LEU A 395 -1.55 15.63 4.45
C LEU A 395 -0.44 16.56 3.96
N TRP A 396 0.16 17.29 4.88
CA TRP A 396 1.43 17.95 4.67
C TRP A 396 2.51 17.19 5.44
N GLN A 397 3.57 16.74 4.75
CA GLN A 397 4.65 15.96 5.35
C GLN A 397 5.98 16.66 5.11
N ASP A 398 6.69 17.02 6.19
CA ASP A 398 8.04 17.54 6.13
C ASP A 398 9.04 16.39 6.26
N GLY A 399 9.50 15.91 5.11
CA GLY A 399 10.42 14.78 5.06
C GLY A 399 9.85 13.52 5.71
N TYR A 400 10.51 13.07 6.81
CA TYR A 400 10.13 11.88 7.57
C TYR A 400 9.69 12.18 9.01
N ASP A 401 9.73 13.46 9.40
CA ASP A 401 9.66 13.82 10.82
C ASP A 401 8.29 14.37 11.25
N LEU A 402 7.53 14.96 10.34
CA LEU A 402 6.31 15.66 10.68
C LEU A 402 5.21 15.43 9.65
N SER A 403 4.00 15.15 10.12
CA SER A 403 2.78 15.11 9.30
C SER A 403 1.68 15.94 9.94
N ILE A 404 1.03 16.78 9.15
CA ILE A 404 -0.21 17.47 9.51
C ILE A 404 -1.30 16.99 8.58
N GLU A 405 -2.45 16.63 9.12
CA GLU A 405 -3.59 16.09 8.39
C GLU A 405 -4.81 16.98 8.59
N LEU A 406 -5.50 17.33 7.51
CA LEU A 406 -6.87 17.82 7.53
C LEU A 406 -7.74 16.78 6.87
N PHE A 407 -8.83 16.38 7.51
CA PHE A 407 -9.69 15.35 6.97
C PHE A 407 -11.18 15.71 7.05
N TYR A 408 -11.93 15.09 6.13
CA TYR A 408 -13.38 15.05 6.11
C TYR A 408 -13.86 13.64 5.85
N GLN A 409 -14.78 13.15 6.67
CA GLN A 409 -15.20 11.75 6.71
C GLN A 409 -16.73 11.63 6.71
N PRO A 410 -17.37 11.56 5.55
CA PRO A 410 -18.78 11.23 5.46
C PRO A 410 -19.00 9.72 5.58
N GLY A 411 -20.13 9.34 6.17
CA GLY A 411 -20.50 7.93 6.24
C GLY A 411 -21.96 7.72 6.63
N LEU A 412 -22.31 6.45 6.66
CA LEU A 412 -23.65 6.00 7.01
C LEU A 412 -23.59 4.65 7.71
N TYR A 413 -24.53 4.41 8.60
CA TYR A 413 -24.69 3.11 9.23
C TYR A 413 -26.15 2.81 9.50
N ARG A 414 -26.50 1.53 9.61
CA ARG A 414 -27.86 1.09 9.89
C ARG A 414 -28.14 1.13 11.38
N ARG A 415 -29.16 1.92 11.78
CA ARG A 415 -29.56 2.04 13.19
C ARG A 415 -30.13 0.72 13.71
N MET A 416 -29.85 0.43 14.99
CA MET A 416 -30.46 -0.68 15.72
C MET A 416 -31.85 -0.31 16.23
N ALA A 417 -32.66 -1.34 16.57
CA ALA A 417 -33.92 -1.15 17.25
C ALA A 417 -33.71 -0.34 18.57
N PRO A 418 -34.67 0.51 18.97
CA PRO A 418 -35.98 0.73 18.36
C PRO A 418 -35.97 1.64 17.12
N PHE A 419 -34.83 2.21 16.77
CA PHE A 419 -34.69 3.10 15.63
C PHE A 419 -34.48 2.28 14.33
N HIS A 420 -35.18 2.63 13.28
CA HIS A 420 -35.03 1.99 11.99
C HIS A 420 -34.45 2.97 10.96
N GLY A 421 -33.83 2.40 9.90
CA GLY A 421 -33.27 3.19 8.80
C GLY A 421 -31.77 3.43 8.92
N TRP A 422 -31.29 4.35 8.10
CA TRP A 422 -29.87 4.70 8.02
C TRP A 422 -29.59 6.02 8.74
N ALA A 423 -28.58 6.04 9.59
CA ALA A 423 -27.98 7.25 10.08
C ALA A 423 -26.93 7.77 9.11
N ARG A 424 -26.81 9.07 8.98
CA ARG A 424 -25.75 9.74 8.21
C ARG A 424 -24.88 10.52 9.17
N GLU A 425 -23.59 10.37 9.00
CA GLU A 425 -22.59 11.04 9.85
C GLU A 425 -21.56 11.76 8.97
N HIS A 426 -21.02 12.82 9.52
CA HIS A 426 -19.97 13.63 8.89
C HIS A 426 -18.98 14.06 9.96
N ASP A 427 -17.80 13.45 9.95
CA ASP A 427 -16.73 13.86 10.84
C ASP A 427 -15.71 14.70 10.07
N TYR A 428 -15.10 15.65 10.76
CA TYR A 428 -14.01 16.44 10.21
C TYR A 428 -13.04 16.83 11.31
N GLY A 429 -11.79 17.02 10.97
CA GLY A 429 -10.81 17.30 12.00
C GLY A 429 -9.41 17.57 11.46
N ILE A 430 -8.52 17.74 12.41
CA ILE A 430 -7.11 17.98 12.19
C ILE A 430 -6.28 16.96 13.00
N GLY A 431 -5.21 16.48 12.39
CA GLY A 431 -4.23 15.62 13.05
C GLY A 431 -2.83 16.19 12.91
N PHE A 432 -2.03 15.94 13.91
CA PHE A 432 -0.63 16.26 13.95
C PHE A 432 0.13 15.03 14.39
N THR A 433 1.18 14.63 13.68
CA THR A 433 2.03 13.51 14.08
C THR A 433 3.49 13.89 13.87
N GLN A 434 4.28 13.75 14.93
CA GLN A 434 5.73 13.91 14.89
C GLN A 434 6.39 12.54 15.00
N TYR A 435 7.33 12.28 14.11
CA TYR A 435 8.12 11.05 14.07
C TYR A 435 9.56 11.33 14.42
N ARG A 436 10.16 10.38 15.12
CA ARG A 436 11.61 10.30 15.37
C ARG A 436 12.04 8.84 15.15
N LYS A 437 13.34 8.59 15.07
CA LYS A 437 13.86 7.24 14.80
C LYS A 437 13.31 6.16 15.74
N SER A 438 13.09 6.50 17.00
CA SER A 438 12.69 5.55 18.05
C SER A 438 11.34 5.85 18.68
N TRP A 439 10.67 6.94 18.31
CA TRP A 439 9.35 7.25 18.86
C TRP A 439 8.54 8.14 17.92
N SER A 440 7.22 8.09 18.07
CA SER A 440 6.32 9.09 17.49
C SER A 440 5.31 9.57 18.52
N PHE A 441 4.82 10.76 18.29
CA PHE A 441 3.76 11.37 19.06
C PHE A 441 2.70 11.91 18.12
N SER A 442 1.43 11.67 18.42
CA SER A 442 0.29 12.14 17.64
C SER A 442 -0.75 12.82 18.50
N ILE A 443 -1.34 13.84 17.96
CA ILE A 443 -2.53 14.51 18.49
C ILE A 443 -3.52 14.61 17.35
N TYR A 444 -4.78 14.32 17.60
CA TYR A 444 -5.86 14.67 16.68
C TYR A 444 -7.04 15.28 17.41
N TYR A 445 -7.77 16.12 16.70
CA TYR A 445 -9.04 16.66 17.14
C TYR A 445 -10.07 16.44 16.04
N ALA A 446 -11.18 15.81 16.37
CA ALA A 446 -12.25 15.46 15.45
C ALA A 446 -13.60 15.91 15.97
N LEU A 447 -14.38 16.52 15.07
CA LEU A 447 -15.75 16.96 15.34
C LEU A 447 -16.73 16.11 14.55
N ARG A 448 -17.84 15.78 15.19
CA ARG A 448 -18.99 15.14 14.57
C ARG A 448 -19.99 16.19 14.10
N ASN A 449 -20.79 15.87 13.10
CA ASN A 449 -21.84 16.75 12.61
C ASN A 449 -22.83 17.14 13.72
N GLY A 450 -23.10 18.42 13.85
CA GLY A 450 -24.05 19.00 14.81
C GLY A 450 -23.50 19.20 16.21
N CYS A 451 -22.21 18.91 16.46
CA CYS A 451 -21.53 19.22 17.71
C CYS A 451 -20.93 20.63 17.67
N ASP A 452 -20.90 21.29 18.83
CA ASP A 452 -20.16 22.54 18.98
C ASP A 452 -18.64 22.26 18.89
N TYR A 453 -17.87 23.31 18.59
CA TYR A 453 -16.42 23.18 18.42
C TYR A 453 -15.68 22.76 19.72
N LEU A 454 -16.34 22.81 20.89
CA LEU A 454 -15.80 22.33 22.16
C LEU A 454 -16.18 20.88 22.46
N ASP A 455 -17.13 20.30 21.74
CA ASP A 455 -17.69 18.95 21.99
C ASP A 455 -17.03 17.87 21.13
N GLY A 456 -15.78 18.11 20.71
CA GLY A 456 -15.04 17.19 19.86
C GLY A 456 -14.33 16.09 20.63
N VAL A 457 -13.85 15.11 19.86
CA VAL A 457 -13.00 14.03 20.34
C VAL A 457 -11.54 14.44 20.18
N LEU A 458 -10.80 14.47 21.30
CA LEU A 458 -9.38 14.76 21.35
C LEU A 458 -8.61 13.48 21.62
N GLY A 459 -7.68 13.13 20.75
CA GLY A 459 -6.85 11.94 20.91
C GLY A 459 -5.36 12.26 21.02
N PHE A 460 -4.67 11.52 21.89
CA PHE A 460 -3.23 11.61 22.12
C PHE A 460 -2.62 10.21 21.94
N GLY A 461 -1.64 10.08 21.07
CA GLY A 461 -0.94 8.83 20.84
C GLY A 461 0.56 8.98 21.07
N ALA A 462 1.17 7.97 21.66
CA ALA A 462 2.59 7.84 21.80
C ALA A 462 3.03 6.43 21.38
N LYS A 463 4.05 6.34 20.53
CA LYS A 463 4.58 5.08 20.00
C LYS A 463 6.08 5.06 20.18
N THR A 464 6.61 3.98 20.69
CA THR A 464 8.05 3.73 20.76
C THR A 464 8.44 2.56 19.85
N LEU A 465 9.54 2.70 19.12
CA LEU A 465 10.12 1.68 18.24
C LEU A 465 11.36 1.08 18.90
N PHE A 466 11.55 -0.23 18.82
CA PHE A 466 12.70 -0.95 19.41
C PHE A 466 13.11 -2.17 18.61
#